data_15b3f64f7b4d96d87898a53bdad4256e
#
_entry.id   15b3f64f7b4d96d87898a53bdad4256e
#
_cell.length_a   1.000
_cell.length_b   1.000
_cell.length_c   1.000
_cell.angle_alpha   90.00
_cell.angle_beta   90.00
_cell.angle_gamma   90.00
#
_symmetry.space_group_name_H-M   'P 1'
#
loop_
_entity.id
_entity.type
_entity.pdbx_description
1 polymer ?
#
loop_
_entity_poly.entity_id
_entity_poly.type
_entity_poly.pdbx_seq_one_letter_code
_entity_poly.pdbx_strand_id
1 'polypeptide(L)'
;MYYEQIKIYYDGIDIPNLDIPIMGYTTNPTILNKNGINISYKEFALDYLKKASGLPVSLEVLSDSQEQMIEEAKILSSWGINVYVKIPIINTKGEFNTNVIQTLVNLNIKQNITAIFTQEQIEHAFKILKKSNVHNILSIFSGRIADTGVDPEILCKYSAELTKNYDIDILWASTREVYNI
;
A
#
# COMPACT_ATOMS: atom_id res chain seq x y z
N MET A 1 18.32 9.50 -21.14
CA MET A 1 17.82 8.32 -20.41
C MET A 1 17.71 8.77 -18.96
N TYR A 2 16.53 9.20 -18.52
CA TYR A 2 16.31 9.59 -17.14
C TYR A 2 16.16 8.30 -16.35
N TYR A 3 17.14 7.96 -15.51
CA TYR A 3 16.93 7.02 -14.44
C TYR A 3 15.96 7.70 -13.47
N GLU A 4 14.69 7.34 -13.53
CA GLU A 4 13.78 7.65 -12.45
C GLU A 4 14.37 7.04 -11.19
N GLN A 5 14.63 7.88 -10.20
CA GLN A 5 15.26 7.43 -8.96
C GLN A 5 14.31 6.47 -8.26
N ILE A 6 14.77 5.26 -7.94
CA ILE A 6 13.97 4.27 -7.20
C ILE A 6 13.56 4.91 -5.86
N LYS A 7 12.26 4.92 -5.60
CA LYS A 7 11.69 5.42 -4.34
C LYS A 7 11.74 4.32 -3.30
N ILE A 8 12.38 4.58 -2.16
CA ILE A 8 12.48 3.61 -1.06
C ILE A 8 11.42 3.91 -0.02
N TYR A 9 10.61 2.91 0.31
CA TYR A 9 9.62 2.94 1.38
C TYR A 9 10.06 2.04 2.53
N TYR A 10 9.95 2.54 3.75
CA TYR A 10 10.25 1.77 4.96
C TYR A 10 8.98 1.10 5.50
N ASP A 11 9.02 -0.20 5.75
CA ASP A 11 7.90 -0.97 6.32
C ASP A 11 8.22 -1.31 7.79
N GLY A 12 7.54 -0.64 8.72
CA GLY A 12 7.81 -0.82 10.15
C GLY A 12 6.91 0.03 11.05
N ILE A 13 7.23 0.02 12.36
CA ILE A 13 6.47 0.72 13.41
C ILE A 13 7.19 1.96 13.97
N ASP A 14 8.45 2.10 13.65
CA ASP A 14 9.29 3.23 14.01
C ASP A 14 9.74 3.98 12.74
N ILE A 15 10.34 5.12 12.92
CA ILE A 15 10.95 5.89 11.84
C ILE A 15 12.46 5.93 12.13
N PRO A 16 13.22 5.01 11.53
CA PRO A 16 14.64 4.93 11.76
C PRO A 16 15.38 6.12 11.11
N ASN A 17 16.49 6.51 11.72
CA ASN A 17 17.43 7.41 11.08
C ASN A 17 18.35 6.58 10.17
N LEU A 18 18.07 6.62 8.86
CA LEU A 18 18.83 5.89 7.84
C LEU A 18 19.63 6.85 6.97
N ASP A 19 20.80 6.42 6.52
CA ASP A 19 21.65 7.20 5.60
C ASP A 19 21.15 7.18 4.14
N ILE A 20 19.95 6.65 3.91
CA ILE A 20 19.30 6.58 2.60
C ILE A 20 18.01 7.41 2.61
N PRO A 21 17.66 8.09 1.50
CA PRO A 21 16.44 8.88 1.41
C PRO A 21 15.20 7.96 1.42
N ILE A 22 14.41 8.04 2.48
CA ILE A 22 13.10 7.37 2.56
C ILE A 22 12.05 8.29 1.93
N MET A 23 11.25 7.75 1.03
CA MET A 23 10.22 8.49 0.29
C MET A 23 8.80 8.23 0.83
N GLY A 24 8.64 7.32 1.76
CA GLY A 24 7.38 7.03 2.42
C GLY A 24 7.48 5.85 3.37
N TYR A 25 6.39 5.60 4.07
CA TYR A 25 6.30 4.58 5.11
C TYR A 25 5.09 3.70 4.89
N THR A 26 5.25 2.43 5.22
CA THR A 26 4.14 1.49 5.28
C THR A 26 4.11 0.80 6.64
N THR A 27 2.93 0.47 7.11
CA THR A 27 2.73 -0.36 8.29
C THR A 27 1.56 -1.30 8.06
N ASN A 28 1.38 -2.27 8.96
CA ASN A 28 0.26 -3.18 8.92
C ASN A 28 -0.06 -3.71 10.33
N PRO A 29 -1.29 -4.19 10.58
CA PRO A 29 -1.73 -4.67 11.89
C PRO A 29 -0.87 -5.80 12.45
N THR A 30 -0.32 -6.66 11.60
CA THR A 30 0.53 -7.77 12.02
C THR A 30 1.85 -7.28 12.64
N ILE A 31 2.44 -6.24 12.07
CA ILE A 31 3.66 -5.62 12.61
C ILE A 31 3.37 -4.99 13.96
N LEU A 32 2.24 -4.28 14.10
CA LEU A 32 1.82 -3.67 15.35
C LEU A 32 1.65 -4.72 16.46
N ASN A 33 0.91 -5.79 16.18
CA ASN A 33 0.66 -6.86 17.14
C ASN A 33 1.94 -7.60 17.56
N LYS A 34 2.85 -7.89 16.62
CA LYS A 34 4.13 -8.57 16.90
C LYS A 34 5.04 -7.75 17.82
N ASN A 35 4.96 -6.43 17.78
CA ASN A 35 5.80 -5.55 18.57
C ASN A 35 5.16 -5.14 19.91
N GLY A 36 4.03 -5.76 20.29
CA GLY A 36 3.39 -5.56 21.60
C GLY A 36 2.96 -4.11 21.84
N ILE A 37 2.56 -3.39 20.80
CA ILE A 37 2.11 -2.00 20.91
C ILE A 37 0.78 -1.98 21.66
N ASN A 38 0.81 -1.42 22.87
CA ASN A 38 -0.31 -1.41 23.80
C ASN A 38 -1.04 -0.05 23.84
N ILE A 39 -1.11 0.61 22.66
CA ILE A 39 -1.85 1.86 22.45
C ILE A 39 -2.89 1.67 21.35
N SER A 40 -3.89 2.55 21.28
CA SER A 40 -4.87 2.50 20.22
C SER A 40 -4.23 2.72 18.84
N TYR A 41 -4.82 2.10 17.80
CA TYR A 41 -4.34 2.29 16.43
C TYR A 41 -4.30 3.76 16.01
N LYS A 42 -5.27 4.55 16.48
CA LYS A 42 -5.31 5.99 16.24
C LYS A 42 -4.15 6.74 16.88
N GLU A 43 -3.83 6.46 18.14
CA GLU A 43 -2.70 7.08 18.83
C GLU A 43 -1.38 6.76 18.15
N PHE A 44 -1.18 5.47 17.80
CA PHE A 44 -0.03 5.04 17.02
C PHE A 44 0.06 5.80 15.69
N ALA A 45 -1.01 5.81 14.90
CA ALA A 45 -1.03 6.40 13.58
C ALA A 45 -0.76 7.91 13.60
N LEU A 46 -1.33 8.65 14.56
CA LEU A 46 -1.12 10.09 14.68
C LEU A 46 0.32 10.42 15.09
N ASP A 47 0.93 9.66 15.99
CA ASP A 47 2.35 9.81 16.35
C ASP A 47 3.26 9.48 15.17
N TYR A 48 2.95 8.40 14.45
CA TYR A 48 3.68 7.98 13.27
C TYR A 48 3.63 9.02 12.14
N LEU A 49 2.44 9.56 11.84
CA LEU A 49 2.24 10.62 10.85
C LEU A 49 3.03 11.89 11.21
N LYS A 50 3.06 12.27 12.49
CA LYS A 50 3.86 13.40 12.96
C LYS A 50 5.35 13.18 12.71
N LYS A 51 5.88 12.00 13.01
CA LYS A 51 7.28 11.63 12.79
C LYS A 51 7.62 11.52 11.31
N ALA A 52 6.69 11.08 10.47
CA ALA A 52 6.86 10.98 9.02
C ALA A 52 7.01 12.35 8.32
N SER A 53 6.74 13.47 9.03
CA SER A 53 7.03 14.83 8.57
C SER A 53 6.49 15.15 7.17
N GLY A 54 5.27 14.68 6.88
CA GLY A 54 4.59 14.93 5.60
C GLY A 54 4.88 13.91 4.49
N LEU A 55 5.82 12.99 4.68
CA LEU A 55 6.02 11.88 3.74
C LEU A 55 4.80 10.95 3.71
N PRO A 56 4.53 10.28 2.57
CA PRO A 56 3.46 9.30 2.45
C PRO A 56 3.49 8.24 3.54
N VAL A 57 2.35 7.94 4.14
CA VAL A 57 2.18 6.87 5.14
C VAL A 57 1.01 5.99 4.75
N SER A 58 1.26 4.70 4.55
CA SER A 58 0.21 3.72 4.27
C SER A 58 -0.29 3.08 5.57
N LEU A 59 -1.57 3.31 5.89
CA LEU A 59 -2.28 2.78 7.06
C LEU A 59 -3.36 1.80 6.60
N GLU A 60 -3.32 0.57 7.12
CA GLU A 60 -4.19 -0.53 6.66
C GLU A 60 -5.52 -0.55 7.43
N VAL A 61 -6.63 -0.82 6.71
CA VAL A 61 -7.92 -1.14 7.31
C VAL A 61 -7.85 -2.47 8.07
N LEU A 62 -8.65 -2.63 9.11
CA LEU A 62 -8.63 -3.80 10.00
C LEU A 62 -9.76 -4.78 9.71
N SER A 63 -10.87 -4.29 9.18
CA SER A 63 -12.07 -5.08 8.91
C SER A 63 -11.96 -5.89 7.62
N ASP A 64 -12.80 -6.91 7.50
CA ASP A 64 -12.93 -7.76 6.31
C ASP A 64 -14.24 -7.49 5.52
N SER A 65 -15.24 -6.86 6.14
CA SER A 65 -16.46 -6.46 5.43
C SER A 65 -16.24 -5.16 4.64
N GLN A 66 -16.74 -5.14 3.41
CA GLN A 66 -16.54 -3.99 2.52
C GLN A 66 -17.11 -2.69 3.09
N GLU A 67 -18.25 -2.76 3.76
CA GLU A 67 -18.89 -1.61 4.40
C GLU A 67 -18.03 -1.02 5.51
N GLN A 68 -17.49 -1.91 6.36
CA GLN A 68 -16.59 -1.49 7.45
C GLN A 68 -15.27 -0.96 6.93
N MET A 69 -14.67 -1.59 5.90
CA MET A 69 -13.46 -1.09 5.24
C MET A 69 -13.65 0.35 4.73
N ILE A 70 -14.82 0.66 4.14
CA ILE A 70 -15.12 2.01 3.64
C ILE A 70 -15.17 3.02 4.79
N GLU A 71 -15.84 2.70 5.89
CA GLU A 71 -15.92 3.59 7.03
C GLU A 71 -14.55 3.79 7.70
N GLU A 72 -13.80 2.72 7.90
CA GLU A 72 -12.41 2.79 8.39
C GLU A 72 -11.53 3.64 7.46
N ALA A 73 -11.63 3.46 6.15
CA ALA A 73 -10.87 4.22 5.18
C ALA A 73 -11.14 5.73 5.26
N LYS A 74 -12.40 6.13 5.44
CA LYS A 74 -12.77 7.55 5.66
C LYS A 74 -12.12 8.09 6.93
N ILE A 75 -12.13 7.31 8.01
CA ILE A 75 -11.51 7.69 9.28
C ILE A 75 -10.00 7.81 9.11
N LEU A 76 -9.33 6.80 8.54
CA LEU A 76 -7.88 6.80 8.34
C LEU A 76 -7.44 7.97 7.47
N SER A 77 -8.12 8.23 6.36
CA SER A 77 -7.79 9.34 5.46
C SER A 77 -7.94 10.71 6.10
N SER A 78 -8.83 10.84 7.11
CA SER A 78 -9.03 12.10 7.83
C SER A 78 -7.87 12.45 8.78
N TRP A 79 -6.97 11.52 9.07
CA TRP A 79 -5.86 11.74 10.01
C TRP A 79 -4.70 12.53 9.40
N GLY A 80 -4.59 12.60 8.06
CA GLY A 80 -3.55 13.38 7.40
C GLY A 80 -3.64 13.37 5.88
N ILE A 81 -3.26 14.47 5.24
CA ILE A 81 -3.24 14.59 3.77
C ILE A 81 -2.24 13.64 3.10
N ASN A 82 -1.26 13.16 3.86
CA ASN A 82 -0.23 12.22 3.43
C ASN A 82 -0.58 10.76 3.71
N VAL A 83 -1.81 10.47 4.19
CA VAL A 83 -2.30 9.11 4.40
C VAL A 83 -2.67 8.47 3.07
N TYR A 84 -2.19 7.26 2.84
CA TYR A 84 -2.65 6.29 1.86
C TYR A 84 -3.37 5.17 2.59
N VAL A 85 -4.64 4.98 2.30
CA VAL A 85 -5.39 3.90 2.94
C VAL A 85 -5.02 2.58 2.26
N LYS A 86 -4.48 1.65 3.04
CA LYS A 86 -4.02 0.36 2.55
C LYS A 86 -5.19 -0.63 2.57
N ILE A 87 -5.56 -1.11 1.37
CA ILE A 87 -6.72 -1.99 1.13
C ILE A 87 -6.23 -3.29 0.50
N PRO A 88 -6.48 -4.46 1.09
CA PRO A 88 -6.24 -5.74 0.42
C PRO A 88 -7.04 -5.83 -0.89
N ILE A 89 -6.43 -6.37 -1.95
CA ILE A 89 -7.13 -6.53 -3.25
C ILE A 89 -8.31 -7.48 -3.16
N ILE A 90 -8.23 -8.49 -2.29
CA ILE A 90 -9.28 -9.47 -1.99
C ILE A 90 -9.54 -9.53 -0.47
N ASN A 91 -10.75 -9.91 -0.09
CA ASN A 91 -11.12 -10.23 1.30
C ASN A 91 -10.72 -11.66 1.68
N THR A 92 -11.00 -12.09 2.92
CA THR A 92 -10.70 -13.45 3.41
C THR A 92 -11.50 -14.55 2.71
N LYS A 93 -12.56 -14.20 1.97
CA LYS A 93 -13.36 -15.12 1.16
C LYS A 93 -12.83 -15.26 -0.28
N GLY A 94 -11.78 -14.53 -0.63
CA GLY A 94 -11.23 -14.50 -1.99
C GLY A 94 -12.01 -13.60 -2.97
N GLU A 95 -12.91 -12.78 -2.48
CA GLU A 95 -13.70 -11.84 -3.30
C GLU A 95 -12.93 -10.53 -3.47
N PHE A 96 -12.94 -9.96 -4.67
CA PHE A 96 -12.34 -8.65 -4.92
C PHE A 96 -13.04 -7.54 -4.13
N ASN A 97 -12.26 -6.67 -3.50
CA ASN A 97 -12.75 -5.47 -2.80
C ASN A 97 -13.11 -4.33 -3.76
N THR A 98 -13.76 -4.67 -4.89
CA THR A 98 -14.12 -3.76 -5.98
C THR A 98 -14.90 -2.54 -5.51
N ASN A 99 -15.95 -2.77 -4.71
CA ASN A 99 -16.81 -1.69 -4.22
C ASN A 99 -16.06 -0.74 -3.28
N VAL A 100 -15.17 -1.27 -2.45
CA VAL A 100 -14.32 -0.46 -1.57
C VAL A 100 -13.44 0.46 -2.41
N ILE A 101 -12.64 -0.11 -3.32
CA ILE A 101 -11.70 0.62 -4.17
C ILE A 101 -12.43 1.70 -4.98
N GLN A 102 -13.56 1.35 -5.61
CA GLN A 102 -14.34 2.28 -6.41
C GLN A 102 -14.93 3.41 -5.55
N THR A 103 -15.43 3.11 -4.35
CA THR A 103 -15.98 4.12 -3.43
C THR A 103 -14.90 5.11 -3.03
N LEU A 104 -13.71 4.63 -2.70
CA LEU A 104 -12.58 5.48 -2.30
C LEU A 104 -12.07 6.34 -3.46
N VAL A 105 -12.09 5.84 -4.70
CA VAL A 105 -11.82 6.65 -5.90
C VAL A 105 -12.81 7.80 -6.01
N ASN A 106 -14.12 7.53 -5.86
CA ASN A 106 -15.17 8.55 -5.94
C ASN A 106 -15.04 9.62 -4.82
N LEU A 107 -14.47 9.24 -3.68
CA LEU A 107 -14.22 10.13 -2.53
C LEU A 107 -12.87 10.87 -2.62
N ASN A 108 -12.07 10.64 -3.67
CA ASN A 108 -10.70 11.15 -3.82
C ASN A 108 -9.80 10.78 -2.62
N ILE A 109 -9.96 9.58 -2.07
CA ILE A 109 -9.11 9.04 -1.00
C ILE A 109 -7.94 8.31 -1.66
N LYS A 110 -6.71 8.69 -1.30
CA LYS A 110 -5.48 8.01 -1.75
C LYS A 110 -5.44 6.58 -1.22
N GLN A 111 -5.12 5.64 -2.10
CA GLN A 111 -5.15 4.21 -1.77
C GLN A 111 -3.79 3.56 -2.03
N ASN A 112 -3.45 2.59 -1.20
CA ASN A 112 -2.39 1.61 -1.44
C ASN A 112 -3.05 0.24 -1.52
N ILE A 113 -3.33 -0.24 -2.75
CA ILE A 113 -3.93 -1.58 -2.93
C ILE A 113 -2.85 -2.62 -2.72
N THR A 114 -3.05 -3.48 -1.74
CA THR A 114 -2.04 -4.40 -1.24
C THR A 114 -2.42 -5.87 -1.38
N ALA A 115 -1.50 -6.76 -1.01
CA ALA A 115 -1.63 -8.22 -1.13
C ALA A 115 -1.89 -8.68 -2.57
N ILE A 116 -1.21 -8.04 -3.53
CA ILE A 116 -1.32 -8.37 -4.95
C ILE A 116 -0.30 -9.46 -5.29
N PHE A 117 -0.77 -10.53 -5.95
CA PHE A 117 0.03 -11.69 -6.34
C PHE A 117 -0.05 -12.03 -7.82
N THR A 118 -1.10 -11.58 -8.53
CA THR A 118 -1.37 -12.01 -9.90
C THR A 118 -1.62 -10.84 -10.85
N GLN A 119 -1.41 -11.11 -12.15
CA GLN A 119 -1.71 -10.15 -13.20
C GLN A 119 -3.20 -9.75 -13.21
N GLU A 120 -4.10 -10.72 -12.99
CA GLU A 120 -5.55 -10.46 -12.92
C GLU A 120 -5.88 -9.45 -11.82
N GLN A 121 -5.24 -9.57 -10.65
CA GLN A 121 -5.44 -8.64 -9.54
C GLN A 121 -4.94 -7.22 -9.89
N ILE A 122 -3.79 -7.10 -10.58
CA ILE A 122 -3.29 -5.82 -11.09
C ILE A 122 -4.27 -5.18 -12.06
N GLU A 123 -4.70 -5.94 -13.08
CA GLU A 123 -5.62 -5.44 -14.09
C GLU A 123 -6.96 -5.01 -13.48
N HIS A 124 -7.44 -5.77 -12.50
CA HIS A 124 -8.66 -5.45 -11.77
C HIS A 124 -8.54 -4.12 -11.03
N ALA A 125 -7.49 -3.95 -10.22
CA ALA A 125 -7.24 -2.70 -9.48
C ALA A 125 -7.02 -1.52 -10.45
N PHE A 126 -6.18 -1.69 -11.47
CA PHE A 126 -5.88 -0.66 -12.46
C PHE A 126 -7.13 -0.17 -13.19
N LYS A 127 -8.03 -1.08 -13.61
CA LYS A 127 -9.30 -0.72 -14.30
C LYS A 127 -10.12 0.29 -13.50
N ILE A 128 -10.01 0.27 -12.17
CA ILE A 128 -10.71 1.18 -11.28
C ILE A 128 -9.87 2.42 -11.02
N LEU A 129 -8.61 2.25 -10.60
CA LEU A 129 -7.72 3.33 -10.17
C LEU A 129 -7.34 4.31 -11.29
N LYS A 130 -7.32 3.87 -12.56
CA LYS A 130 -7.06 4.78 -13.70
C LYS A 130 -8.08 5.93 -13.85
N LYS A 131 -9.18 5.88 -13.11
CA LYS A 131 -10.20 6.93 -13.04
C LYS A 131 -10.02 7.85 -11.82
N SER A 132 -9.02 7.59 -10.99
CA SER A 132 -8.75 8.38 -9.79
C SER A 132 -8.17 9.74 -10.15
N ASN A 133 -8.56 10.77 -9.40
CA ASN A 133 -8.01 12.13 -9.49
C ASN A 133 -6.87 12.36 -8.47
N VAL A 134 -6.48 11.33 -7.71
CA VAL A 134 -5.43 11.39 -6.71
C VAL A 134 -4.43 10.26 -6.92
N HIS A 135 -3.20 10.49 -6.49
CA HIS A 135 -2.13 9.49 -6.56
C HIS A 135 -2.47 8.22 -5.77
N ASN A 136 -2.16 7.05 -6.33
CA ASN A 136 -2.39 5.75 -5.71
C ASN A 136 -1.15 4.86 -5.81
N ILE A 137 -1.12 3.76 -5.05
CA ILE A 137 -0.05 2.78 -5.02
C ILE A 137 -0.63 1.38 -5.24
N LEU A 138 0.07 0.54 -5.99
CA LEU A 138 -0.18 -0.89 -6.11
C LEU A 138 0.99 -1.65 -5.49
N SER A 139 0.75 -2.31 -4.36
CA SER A 139 1.77 -3.09 -3.63
C SER A 139 1.74 -4.55 -4.04
N ILE A 140 2.73 -4.96 -4.82
CA ILE A 140 2.93 -6.34 -5.28
C ILE A 140 3.74 -7.09 -4.22
N PHE A 141 3.23 -8.22 -3.74
CA PHE A 141 3.90 -9.03 -2.72
C PHE A 141 5.04 -9.86 -3.33
N SER A 142 6.00 -9.18 -3.92
CA SER A 142 7.10 -9.73 -4.72
C SER A 142 7.91 -10.79 -3.96
N GLY A 143 8.25 -10.56 -2.68
CA GLY A 143 8.96 -11.56 -1.89
C GLY A 143 8.16 -12.85 -1.69
N ARG A 144 6.83 -12.76 -1.49
CA ARG A 144 5.98 -13.94 -1.37
C ARG A 144 5.75 -14.65 -2.72
N ILE A 145 5.73 -13.93 -3.81
CA ILE A 145 5.69 -14.52 -5.16
C ILE A 145 6.98 -15.31 -5.39
N ALA A 146 8.14 -14.72 -5.05
CA ALA A 146 9.43 -15.41 -5.16
C ALA A 146 9.50 -16.68 -4.31
N ASP A 147 8.90 -16.70 -3.10
CA ASP A 147 8.80 -17.89 -2.25
C ASP A 147 8.09 -19.07 -2.96
N THR A 148 7.26 -18.82 -3.97
CA THR A 148 6.58 -19.86 -4.77
C THR A 148 7.42 -20.35 -5.94
N GLY A 149 8.64 -19.81 -6.15
CA GLY A 149 9.51 -20.13 -7.29
C GLY A 149 9.17 -19.37 -8.56
N VAL A 150 8.27 -18.38 -8.49
CA VAL A 150 7.91 -17.51 -9.62
C VAL A 150 8.72 -16.22 -9.55
N ASP A 151 9.26 -15.78 -10.68
CA ASP A 151 9.98 -14.50 -10.77
C ASP A 151 9.00 -13.33 -10.72
N PRO A 152 9.01 -12.51 -9.64
CA PRO A 152 8.10 -11.37 -9.48
C PRO A 152 8.44 -10.20 -10.40
N GLU A 153 9.65 -10.14 -10.96
CA GLU A 153 10.08 -9.05 -11.83
C GLU A 153 9.19 -8.94 -13.07
N ILE A 154 8.73 -10.08 -13.60
CA ILE A 154 7.82 -10.14 -14.74
C ILE A 154 6.52 -9.38 -14.45
N LEU A 155 5.91 -9.65 -13.28
CA LEU A 155 4.68 -8.98 -12.87
C LEU A 155 4.91 -7.49 -12.58
N CYS A 156 6.02 -7.14 -11.92
CA CYS A 156 6.34 -5.75 -11.62
C CYS A 156 6.60 -4.92 -12.88
N LYS A 157 7.35 -5.45 -13.85
CA LYS A 157 7.58 -4.80 -15.16
C LYS A 157 6.28 -4.62 -15.94
N TYR A 158 5.45 -5.64 -16.00
CA TYR A 158 4.12 -5.56 -16.61
C TYR A 158 3.28 -4.44 -15.97
N SER A 159 3.27 -4.40 -14.64
CA SER A 159 2.49 -3.42 -13.89
C SER A 159 2.98 -1.99 -14.11
N ALA A 160 4.30 -1.78 -14.10
CA ALA A 160 4.91 -0.48 -14.36
C ALA A 160 4.59 0.02 -15.78
N GLU A 161 4.65 -0.85 -16.78
CA GLU A 161 4.28 -0.50 -18.16
C GLU A 161 2.79 -0.17 -18.28
N LEU A 162 1.93 -0.92 -17.59
CA LEU A 162 0.48 -0.69 -17.58
C LEU A 162 0.10 0.66 -16.95
N THR A 163 0.82 1.07 -15.90
CA THR A 163 0.50 2.28 -15.12
C THR A 163 1.29 3.53 -15.53
N LYS A 164 2.25 3.45 -16.44
CA LYS A 164 3.22 4.51 -16.78
C LYS A 164 2.64 5.89 -17.12
N ASN A 165 1.40 5.94 -17.62
CA ASN A 165 0.72 7.18 -17.99
C ASN A 165 -0.35 7.61 -16.97
N TYR A 166 -0.33 7.04 -15.78
CA TYR A 166 -1.30 7.27 -14.71
C TYR A 166 -0.59 7.64 -13.43
N ASP A 167 -1.26 8.35 -12.55
CA ASP A 167 -0.72 8.74 -11.24
C ASP A 167 -0.81 7.56 -10.24
N ILE A 168 -0.10 6.47 -10.60
CA ILE A 168 -0.08 5.19 -9.86
C ILE A 168 1.37 4.68 -9.78
N ASP A 169 1.89 4.59 -8.56
CA ASP A 169 3.19 3.96 -8.30
C ASP A 169 3.04 2.44 -8.11
N ILE A 170 4.04 1.69 -8.59
CA ILE A 170 4.18 0.26 -8.30
C ILE A 170 5.17 0.09 -7.16
N LEU A 171 4.74 -0.56 -6.08
CA LEU A 171 5.57 -0.85 -4.92
C LEU A 171 5.93 -2.35 -4.90
N TRP A 172 7.23 -2.62 -5.02
CA TRP A 172 7.80 -3.94 -4.74
C TRP A 172 7.76 -4.18 -3.24
N ALA A 173 6.80 -4.96 -2.78
CA ALA A 173 6.50 -5.14 -1.36
C ALA A 173 6.81 -6.56 -0.86
N SER A 174 6.73 -6.74 0.46
CA SER A 174 6.95 -8.04 1.12
C SER A 174 8.35 -8.61 0.88
N THR A 175 9.35 -7.75 0.79
CA THR A 175 10.76 -8.15 0.65
C THR A 175 11.17 -9.07 1.81
N ARG A 176 11.87 -10.17 1.50
CA ARG A 176 12.23 -11.20 2.49
C ARG A 176 13.71 -11.51 2.55
N GLU A 177 14.40 -11.21 1.47
CA GLU A 177 15.81 -11.51 1.30
C GLU A 177 16.55 -10.31 0.75
N VAL A 178 17.86 -10.22 1.04
CA VAL A 178 18.73 -9.17 0.48
C VAL A 178 18.69 -9.15 -1.05
N TYR A 179 18.46 -10.29 -1.69
CA TYR A 179 18.31 -10.43 -3.13
C TYR A 179 17.09 -9.68 -3.70
N ASN A 180 16.07 -9.44 -2.87
CA ASN A 180 14.84 -8.75 -3.26
C ASN A 180 14.92 -7.22 -3.04
N ILE A 181 16.07 -6.73 -2.63
CA ILE A 181 16.34 -5.32 -2.40
C ILE A 181 17.33 -4.82 -3.47
#